data_e803c1386081c4f56e92a674eedaec2c
#
_entry.id   e803c1386081c4f56e92a674eedaec2c
#
_cell.length_a   1.000
_cell.length_b   1.000
_cell.length_c   1.000
_cell.angle_alpha   90.00
_cell.angle_beta   90.00
_cell.angle_gamma   90.00
#
_symmetry.space_group_name_H-M   'P 1'
#
loop_
_entity.id
_entity.type
_entity.pdbx_description
1 polymer ?
#
loop_
_entity_poly.entity_id
_entity_poly.type
_entity_poly.pdbx_seq_one_letter_code
_entity_poly.pdbx_strand_id
1 'polypeptide(L)'
;MRYLHYDVFTDTLFEGNQLAVFHDARGLSAAQMQAITREMNFSECTFILPAEAAGTDVRMRIFTPGTELPMAGHPTIGSTFALADLGVIKKGQASFVFGLGVGPTRVELTWEGDRLSFAWMDQRTPEFRAPASPRPDIIRSVGLDPAAVDATGMPIEEVSCGNAFLLIPVKTRAAVDAAEADLAAMKKLKSAFPGGHVGALFFTMDTGDPNVTVYSRMFAPSAGRPDRPLGDAGLPDRKSVV
;
A
#
# COMPACT_ATOMS: atom_id res chain seq x y z
N MET A 1 12.43 -20.35 -10.79
CA MET A 1 12.48 -19.32 -9.72
C MET A 1 11.48 -19.72 -8.65
N ARG A 2 11.80 -19.52 -7.37
CA ARG A 2 10.88 -19.84 -6.25
C ARG A 2 10.34 -18.54 -5.67
N TYR A 3 9.09 -18.57 -5.20
CA TYR A 3 8.47 -17.49 -4.48
C TYR A 3 7.59 -18.03 -3.35
N LEU A 4 7.27 -17.18 -2.40
CA LEU A 4 6.28 -17.44 -1.36
C LEU A 4 5.05 -16.57 -1.63
N HIS A 5 3.88 -17.14 -1.38
CA HIS A 5 2.60 -16.43 -1.48
C HIS A 5 2.05 -16.19 -0.08
N TYR A 6 1.76 -14.93 0.21
CA TYR A 6 1.19 -14.50 1.48
C TYR A 6 -0.14 -13.78 1.26
N ASP A 7 -1.05 -13.99 2.19
CA ASP A 7 -2.20 -13.12 2.42
C ASP A 7 -1.84 -12.21 3.59
N VAL A 8 -1.52 -10.95 3.30
CA VAL A 8 -1.00 -10.00 4.29
C VAL A 8 -2.14 -9.33 5.05
N PHE A 9 -1.92 -9.00 6.34
CA PHE A 9 -2.89 -8.43 7.28
C PHE A 9 -4.05 -9.35 7.63
N THR A 10 -3.82 -10.65 7.66
CA THR A 10 -4.79 -11.65 8.07
C THR A 10 -4.13 -12.84 8.75
N ASP A 11 -4.89 -13.55 9.56
CA ASP A 11 -4.62 -14.88 10.08
C ASP A 11 -5.50 -15.96 9.43
N THR A 12 -6.40 -15.55 8.52
CA THR A 12 -7.34 -16.42 7.83
C THR A 12 -6.96 -16.52 6.34
N LEU A 13 -6.86 -17.74 5.83
CA LEU A 13 -6.54 -17.98 4.42
C LEU A 13 -7.57 -17.33 3.49
N PHE A 14 -7.10 -16.76 2.39
CA PHE A 14 -7.88 -16.15 1.31
C PHE A 14 -8.59 -14.85 1.67
N GLU A 15 -8.25 -14.26 2.81
CA GLU A 15 -8.85 -13.01 3.25
C GLU A 15 -7.87 -11.83 3.29
N GLY A 16 -6.63 -11.98 2.97
CA GLY A 16 -5.63 -10.92 3.04
C GLY A 16 -5.41 -10.16 1.76
N ASN A 17 -4.44 -9.26 1.78
CA ASN A 17 -3.90 -8.66 0.57
C ASN A 17 -2.80 -9.56 0.02
N GLN A 18 -3.00 -10.08 -1.18
CA GLN A 18 -2.10 -11.06 -1.80
C GLN A 18 -0.73 -10.45 -2.11
N LEU A 19 0.32 -11.20 -1.82
CA LEU A 19 1.70 -10.83 -2.09
C LEU A 19 2.50 -12.03 -2.59
N ALA A 20 3.24 -11.86 -3.68
CA ALA A 20 4.29 -12.80 -4.10
C ALA A 20 5.65 -12.26 -3.69
N VAL A 21 6.38 -13.01 -2.86
CA VAL A 21 7.72 -12.67 -2.39
C VAL A 21 8.75 -13.53 -3.09
N PHE A 22 9.50 -12.96 -4.03
CA PHE A 22 10.64 -13.60 -4.70
C PHE A 22 11.88 -13.39 -3.84
N HIS A 23 12.16 -14.34 -2.97
CA HIS A 23 13.17 -14.24 -1.91
C HIS A 23 14.63 -14.30 -2.40
N ASP A 24 14.87 -14.65 -3.65
CA ASP A 24 16.16 -14.57 -4.34
C ASP A 24 15.95 -14.10 -5.77
N ALA A 25 16.11 -12.82 -6.01
CA ALA A 25 15.92 -12.17 -7.29
C ALA A 25 17.24 -11.79 -8.00
N ARG A 26 18.34 -12.36 -7.54
CA ARG A 26 19.66 -12.12 -8.17
C ARG A 26 19.63 -12.50 -9.64
N GLY A 27 20.21 -11.62 -10.48
CA GLY A 27 20.27 -11.82 -11.93
C GLY A 27 19.01 -11.42 -12.70
N LEU A 28 17.92 -11.03 -12.04
CA LEU A 28 16.75 -10.50 -12.72
C LEU A 28 16.92 -9.02 -13.04
N SER A 29 16.65 -8.65 -14.26
CA SER A 29 16.52 -7.25 -14.68
C SER A 29 15.18 -6.64 -14.22
N ALA A 30 15.10 -5.30 -14.15
CA ALA A 30 13.86 -4.60 -13.86
C ALA A 30 12.71 -4.99 -14.81
N ALA A 31 13.03 -5.15 -16.12
CA ALA A 31 12.05 -5.57 -17.12
C ALA A 31 11.49 -6.97 -16.84
N GLN A 32 12.33 -7.90 -16.39
CA GLN A 32 11.90 -9.25 -16.00
C GLN A 32 11.05 -9.23 -14.75
N MET A 33 11.44 -8.47 -13.70
CA MET A 33 10.64 -8.31 -12.48
C MET A 33 9.26 -7.73 -12.81
N GLN A 34 9.20 -6.72 -13.68
CA GLN A 34 7.93 -6.13 -14.14
C GLN A 34 7.08 -7.13 -14.92
N ALA A 35 7.69 -7.94 -15.80
CA ALA A 35 6.97 -8.95 -16.58
C ALA A 35 6.41 -10.05 -15.68
N ILE A 36 7.20 -10.53 -14.70
CA ILE A 36 6.77 -11.51 -13.70
C ILE A 36 5.58 -10.98 -12.90
N THR A 37 5.64 -9.72 -12.45
CA THR A 37 4.56 -9.11 -11.67
C THR A 37 3.27 -9.02 -12.49
N ARG A 38 3.34 -8.72 -13.78
CA ARG A 38 2.19 -8.74 -14.69
C ARG A 38 1.59 -10.13 -14.84
N GLU A 39 2.43 -11.16 -14.93
CA GLU A 39 2.00 -12.55 -15.06
C GLU A 39 1.33 -13.04 -13.77
N MET A 40 1.90 -12.72 -12.60
CA MET A 40 1.32 -13.05 -11.29
C MET A 40 -0.04 -12.38 -11.08
N ASN A 41 -0.20 -11.17 -11.60
CA ASN A 41 -1.43 -10.38 -11.55
C ASN A 41 -1.95 -10.12 -10.11
N PHE A 42 -1.06 -10.13 -9.12
CA PHE A 42 -1.34 -9.65 -7.76
C PHE A 42 -1.22 -8.13 -7.72
N SER A 43 -1.72 -7.51 -6.64
CA SER A 43 -1.57 -6.07 -6.43
C SER A 43 -0.10 -5.66 -6.47
N GLU A 44 0.76 -6.40 -5.77
CA GLU A 44 2.20 -6.22 -5.79
C GLU A 44 2.95 -7.55 -5.72
N CYS A 45 4.20 -7.49 -6.21
CA CYS A 45 5.23 -8.50 -6.01
C CYS A 45 6.49 -7.85 -5.44
N THR A 46 7.19 -8.57 -4.56
CA THR A 46 8.47 -8.12 -4.02
C THR A 46 9.62 -9.00 -4.49
N PHE A 47 10.76 -8.36 -4.73
CA PHE A 47 11.98 -8.99 -5.21
C PHE A 47 13.13 -8.65 -4.26
N ILE A 48 13.62 -9.69 -3.56
CA ILE A 48 14.69 -9.57 -2.57
C ILE A 48 16.04 -9.76 -3.24
N LEU A 49 16.93 -8.83 -2.99
CA LEU A 49 18.28 -8.74 -3.53
C LEU A 49 19.28 -8.55 -2.39
N PRO A 50 20.57 -8.83 -2.59
CA PRO A 50 21.61 -8.47 -1.62
C PRO A 50 21.56 -6.98 -1.27
N ALA A 51 21.92 -6.64 -0.03
CA ALA A 51 22.00 -5.26 0.41
C ALA A 51 22.93 -4.44 -0.49
N GLU A 52 22.50 -3.24 -0.89
CA GLU A 52 23.27 -2.31 -1.72
C GLU A 52 23.71 -1.07 -0.94
N ALA A 53 23.00 -0.71 0.13
CA ALA A 53 23.27 0.47 0.93
C ALA A 53 23.73 0.08 2.34
N ALA A 54 24.65 0.86 2.90
CA ALA A 54 25.09 0.68 4.29
C ALA A 54 23.88 0.82 5.26
N GLY A 55 23.85 -0.04 6.28
CA GLY A 55 22.79 -0.05 7.27
C GLY A 55 21.48 -0.71 6.81
N THR A 56 21.48 -1.40 5.67
CA THR A 56 20.37 -2.24 5.22
C THR A 56 20.75 -3.71 5.27
N ASP A 57 19.79 -4.58 5.61
CA ASP A 57 19.99 -6.03 5.66
C ASP A 57 19.80 -6.67 4.28
N VAL A 58 18.85 -6.15 3.49
CA VAL A 58 18.58 -6.57 2.11
C VAL A 58 18.15 -5.36 1.27
N ARG A 59 18.27 -5.48 -0.05
CA ARG A 59 17.58 -4.61 -0.99
C ARG A 59 16.24 -5.26 -1.34
N MET A 60 15.15 -4.51 -1.32
CA MET A 60 13.86 -4.96 -1.79
C MET A 60 13.32 -4.02 -2.86
N ARG A 61 12.87 -4.60 -3.97
CA ARG A 61 12.16 -3.88 -5.04
C ARG A 61 10.71 -4.33 -5.07
N ILE A 62 9.81 -3.38 -5.29
CA ILE A 62 8.36 -3.59 -5.22
C ILE A 62 7.76 -3.20 -6.56
N PHE A 63 7.03 -4.12 -7.17
CA PHE A 63 6.38 -3.89 -8.45
C PHE A 63 4.88 -4.13 -8.35
N THR A 64 4.10 -3.22 -8.93
CA THR A 64 2.70 -3.45 -9.31
C THR A 64 2.64 -3.96 -10.74
N PRO A 65 1.51 -4.45 -11.25
CA PRO A 65 1.38 -4.76 -12.68
C PRO A 65 1.69 -3.57 -13.61
N GLY A 66 1.53 -2.33 -13.13
CA GLY A 66 1.78 -1.12 -13.92
C GLY A 66 3.20 -0.57 -13.82
N THR A 67 3.80 -0.57 -12.64
CA THR A 67 5.05 0.17 -12.39
C THR A 67 5.79 -0.35 -11.15
N GLU A 68 7.06 0.04 -11.02
CA GLU A 68 7.81 -0.12 -9.78
C GLU A 68 7.43 0.98 -8.78
N LEU A 69 7.22 0.61 -7.52
CA LEU A 69 6.96 1.54 -6.42
C LEU A 69 8.21 1.77 -5.57
N PRO A 70 8.45 3.01 -5.13
CA PRO A 70 9.59 3.32 -4.26
C PRO A 70 9.42 2.78 -2.85
N MET A 71 8.17 2.52 -2.40
CA MET A 71 7.82 1.91 -1.12
C MET A 71 6.38 1.40 -1.16
N ALA A 72 6.05 0.43 -0.31
CA ALA A 72 4.67 0.03 -0.06
C ALA A 72 4.55 -0.68 1.31
N GLY A 73 3.43 -0.52 2.00
CA GLY A 73 3.22 -1.02 3.36
C GLY A 73 3.08 -2.54 3.42
N HIS A 74 1.96 -3.09 2.86
CA HIS A 74 1.71 -4.53 2.93
C HIS A 74 2.82 -5.39 2.29
N PRO A 75 3.47 -4.98 1.18
CA PRO A 75 4.58 -5.75 0.63
C PRO A 75 5.77 -5.83 1.59
N THR A 76 6.06 -4.77 2.34
CA THR A 76 7.14 -4.75 3.32
C THR A 76 6.81 -5.65 4.50
N ILE A 77 5.60 -5.57 5.05
CA ILE A 77 5.15 -6.43 6.14
C ILE A 77 5.14 -7.90 5.71
N GLY A 78 4.52 -8.23 4.59
CA GLY A 78 4.47 -9.62 4.10
C GLY A 78 5.86 -10.19 3.79
N SER A 79 6.76 -9.39 3.20
CA SER A 79 8.16 -9.81 2.99
C SER A 79 8.91 -10.03 4.30
N THR A 80 8.59 -9.27 5.36
CA THR A 80 9.18 -9.48 6.69
C THR A 80 8.83 -10.86 7.23
N PHE A 81 7.56 -11.25 7.19
CA PHE A 81 7.13 -12.59 7.60
C PHE A 81 7.76 -13.69 6.72
N ALA A 82 7.77 -13.49 5.40
CA ALA A 82 8.39 -14.44 4.48
C ALA A 82 9.87 -14.67 4.77
N LEU A 83 10.63 -13.59 5.05
CA LEU A 83 12.05 -13.68 5.37
C LEU A 83 12.32 -14.29 6.77
N ALA A 84 11.38 -14.10 7.71
CA ALA A 84 11.43 -14.75 9.02
C ALA A 84 11.20 -16.26 8.88
N ASP A 85 10.20 -16.70 8.12
CA ASP A 85 9.90 -18.10 7.85
C ASP A 85 11.07 -18.83 7.14
N LEU A 86 11.78 -18.11 6.28
CA LEU A 86 12.97 -18.61 5.60
C LEU A 86 14.23 -18.57 6.49
N GLY A 87 14.14 -18.04 7.71
CA GLY A 87 15.27 -17.89 8.62
C GLY A 87 16.32 -16.86 8.17
N VAL A 88 16.00 -15.99 7.23
CA VAL A 88 16.83 -14.83 6.87
C VAL A 88 16.81 -13.83 8.02
N ILE A 89 15.61 -13.49 8.49
CA ILE A 89 15.43 -12.78 9.76
C ILE A 89 15.55 -13.80 10.88
N LYS A 90 16.47 -13.55 11.81
CA LYS A 90 16.77 -14.50 12.89
C LYS A 90 15.73 -14.39 14.01
N LYS A 91 15.40 -15.53 14.60
CA LYS A 91 14.53 -15.60 15.79
C LYS A 91 15.01 -14.66 16.88
N GLY A 92 14.10 -13.90 17.46
CA GLY A 92 14.40 -12.94 18.52
C GLY A 92 15.10 -11.65 18.05
N GLN A 93 15.33 -11.47 16.76
CA GLN A 93 15.85 -10.22 16.21
C GLN A 93 14.82 -9.10 16.44
N ALA A 94 15.26 -7.96 16.98
CA ALA A 94 14.35 -6.86 17.35
C ALA A 94 13.92 -6.00 16.16
N SER A 95 14.72 -5.94 15.10
CA SER A 95 14.38 -5.14 13.89
C SER A 95 15.13 -5.67 12.66
N PHE A 96 14.61 -5.30 11.48
CA PHE A 96 15.20 -5.59 10.19
C PHE A 96 15.10 -4.35 9.30
N VAL A 97 16.09 -4.09 8.45
CA VAL A 97 16.14 -2.87 7.63
C VAL A 97 16.14 -3.22 6.15
N PHE A 98 15.07 -2.86 5.48
CA PHE A 98 14.98 -2.97 4.03
C PHE A 98 15.59 -1.74 3.34
N GLY A 99 16.39 -1.96 2.31
CA GLY A 99 16.77 -0.92 1.35
C GLY A 99 15.66 -0.76 0.30
N LEU A 100 14.73 0.18 0.51
CA LEU A 100 13.66 0.52 -0.42
C LEU A 100 14.06 1.63 -1.38
N GLY A 101 13.23 1.95 -2.37
CA GLY A 101 13.42 3.08 -3.27
C GLY A 101 13.49 4.43 -2.53
N VAL A 102 12.77 4.55 -1.43
CA VAL A 102 12.79 5.73 -0.54
C VAL A 102 14.01 5.76 0.39
N GLY A 103 14.84 4.71 0.44
CA GLY A 103 15.99 4.58 1.33
C GLY A 103 15.81 3.48 2.37
N PRO A 104 16.70 3.43 3.38
CA PRO A 104 16.61 2.48 4.48
C PRO A 104 15.26 2.61 5.21
N THR A 105 14.57 1.50 5.36
CA THR A 105 13.26 1.41 6.00
C THR A 105 13.32 0.32 7.05
N ARG A 106 13.21 0.73 8.31
CA ARG A 106 13.29 -0.17 9.47
C ARG A 106 11.92 -0.78 9.74
N VAL A 107 11.93 -2.05 10.09
CA VAL A 107 10.77 -2.79 10.60
C VAL A 107 11.11 -3.32 11.98
N GLU A 108 10.31 -2.97 12.98
CA GLU A 108 10.38 -3.54 14.32
C GLU A 108 9.65 -4.87 14.37
N LEU A 109 10.18 -5.81 15.13
CA LEU A 109 9.76 -7.21 15.13
C LEU A 109 9.33 -7.64 16.53
N THR A 110 8.13 -8.19 16.64
CA THR A 110 7.64 -8.79 17.88
C THR A 110 7.48 -10.29 17.70
N TRP A 111 8.03 -11.05 18.65
CA TRP A 111 8.05 -12.51 18.60
C TRP A 111 7.23 -13.11 19.73
N GLU A 112 6.52 -14.18 19.44
CA GLU A 112 5.87 -15.06 20.41
C GLU A 112 6.55 -16.43 20.34
N GLY A 113 7.42 -16.67 21.30
CA GLY A 113 8.34 -17.82 21.25
C GLY A 113 9.23 -17.72 20.02
N ASP A 114 9.16 -18.70 19.13
CA ASP A 114 9.95 -18.78 17.91
C ASP A 114 9.25 -18.22 16.67
N ARG A 115 8.02 -17.74 16.80
CA ARG A 115 7.21 -17.25 15.70
C ARG A 115 7.19 -15.70 15.69
N LEU A 116 7.44 -15.09 14.54
CA LEU A 116 7.16 -13.68 14.34
C LEU A 116 5.64 -13.46 14.44
N SER A 117 5.18 -12.67 15.40
CA SER A 117 3.76 -12.41 15.64
C SER A 117 3.31 -11.07 15.12
N PHE A 118 4.21 -10.07 15.10
CA PHE A 118 3.89 -8.73 14.65
C PHE A 118 5.11 -8.02 14.07
N ALA A 119 4.88 -7.16 13.09
CA ALA A 119 5.90 -6.32 12.47
C ALA A 119 5.37 -4.89 12.30
N TRP A 120 6.15 -3.90 12.74
CA TRP A 120 5.85 -2.48 12.65
C TRP A 120 6.83 -1.77 11.74
N MET A 121 6.37 -1.25 10.62
CA MET A 121 7.19 -0.55 9.63
C MET A 121 7.27 0.94 9.95
N ASP A 122 8.48 1.45 10.09
CA ASP A 122 8.72 2.89 10.21
C ASP A 122 8.35 3.60 8.92
N GLN A 123 7.51 4.63 9.04
CA GLN A 123 7.12 5.47 7.93
C GLN A 123 7.87 6.81 7.98
N ARG A 124 8.04 7.45 6.82
CA ARG A 124 8.47 8.84 6.78
C ARG A 124 7.40 9.73 7.40
N THR A 125 7.82 10.84 7.96
CA THR A 125 6.90 11.89 8.41
C THR A 125 5.99 12.29 7.25
N PRO A 126 4.66 12.28 7.44
CA PRO A 126 3.73 12.65 6.39
C PRO A 126 3.89 14.11 5.98
N GLU A 127 3.91 14.33 4.67
CA GLU A 127 3.88 15.67 4.08
C GLU A 127 2.48 15.92 3.54
N PHE A 128 1.85 17.01 4.00
CA PHE A 128 0.49 17.41 3.61
C PHE A 128 0.54 18.59 2.65
N ARG A 129 -0.24 18.52 1.57
CA ARG A 129 -0.38 19.59 0.58
C ARG A 129 -1.84 19.77 0.20
N ALA A 130 -2.19 21.02 -0.15
CA ALA A 130 -3.47 21.27 -0.81
C ALA A 130 -3.48 20.60 -2.19
N PRO A 131 -4.59 19.94 -2.60
CA PRO A 131 -4.67 19.29 -3.89
C PRO A 131 -4.46 20.28 -5.05
N ALA A 132 -3.72 19.85 -6.08
CA ALA A 132 -3.51 20.66 -7.27
C ALA A 132 -4.72 20.66 -8.23
N SER A 133 -5.64 19.71 -8.08
CA SER A 133 -6.89 19.64 -8.84
C SER A 133 -8.04 20.30 -8.07
N PRO A 134 -9.03 20.90 -8.79
CA PRO A 134 -10.22 21.46 -8.17
C PRO A 134 -11.01 20.39 -7.40
N ARG A 135 -11.50 20.76 -6.21
CA ARG A 135 -12.28 19.87 -5.34
C ARG A 135 -13.47 19.16 -6.05
N PRO A 136 -14.28 19.84 -6.89
CA PRO A 136 -15.38 19.17 -7.60
C PRO A 136 -14.90 18.08 -8.56
N ASP A 137 -13.74 18.26 -9.18
CA ASP A 137 -13.17 17.26 -10.10
C ASP A 137 -12.66 16.03 -9.34
N ILE A 138 -12.08 16.23 -8.16
CA ILE A 138 -11.66 15.15 -7.28
C ILE A 138 -12.86 14.31 -6.84
N ILE A 139 -13.90 14.96 -6.30
CA ILE A 139 -15.11 14.28 -5.79
C ILE A 139 -15.80 13.51 -6.92
N ARG A 140 -15.94 14.13 -8.11
CA ARG A 140 -16.55 13.49 -9.28
C ARG A 140 -15.75 12.27 -9.73
N SER A 141 -14.41 12.33 -9.69
CA SER A 141 -13.56 11.26 -10.18
C SER A 141 -13.67 9.95 -9.40
N VAL A 142 -14.17 10.02 -8.17
CA VAL A 142 -14.41 8.86 -7.29
C VAL A 142 -15.89 8.58 -7.05
N GLY A 143 -16.78 9.25 -7.81
CA GLY A 143 -18.24 9.03 -7.77
C GLY A 143 -18.89 9.37 -6.42
N LEU A 144 -18.29 10.26 -5.63
CA LEU A 144 -18.84 10.67 -4.34
C LEU A 144 -19.85 11.80 -4.47
N ASP A 145 -20.84 11.80 -3.58
CA ASP A 145 -21.73 12.96 -3.39
C ASP A 145 -20.96 14.08 -2.67
N PRO A 146 -20.90 15.30 -3.23
CA PRO A 146 -20.29 16.45 -2.57
C PRO A 146 -20.83 16.69 -1.16
N ALA A 147 -22.14 16.50 -0.93
CA ALA A 147 -22.74 16.68 0.39
C ALA A 147 -22.21 15.69 1.43
N ALA A 148 -21.90 14.45 1.03
CA ALA A 148 -21.32 13.46 1.92
C ALA A 148 -19.87 13.82 2.36
N VAL A 149 -19.13 14.51 1.51
CA VAL A 149 -17.79 15.03 1.80
C VAL A 149 -17.88 16.32 2.64
N ASP A 150 -18.75 17.25 2.28
CA ASP A 150 -18.94 18.54 2.97
C ASP A 150 -19.39 18.34 4.42
N ALA A 151 -20.25 17.36 4.67
CA ALA A 151 -20.77 17.06 6.00
C ALA A 151 -19.70 16.64 7.01
N THR A 152 -18.47 16.35 6.59
CA THR A 152 -17.36 16.02 7.50
C THR A 152 -16.73 17.25 8.14
N GLY A 153 -16.74 18.40 7.47
CA GLY A 153 -16.00 19.61 7.85
C GLY A 153 -14.48 19.47 7.71
N MET A 154 -13.98 18.35 7.19
CA MET A 154 -12.54 18.11 6.99
C MET A 154 -12.11 18.46 5.56
N PRO A 155 -10.87 18.94 5.34
CA PRO A 155 -10.37 19.21 4.00
C PRO A 155 -10.09 17.91 3.22
N ILE A 156 -10.10 18.01 1.89
CA ILE A 156 -9.42 17.05 1.02
C ILE A 156 -7.96 17.48 0.96
N GLU A 157 -7.02 16.56 1.17
CA GLU A 157 -5.60 16.82 1.16
C GLU A 157 -4.85 15.81 0.30
N GLU A 158 -3.72 16.20 -0.25
CA GLU A 158 -2.71 15.29 -0.80
C GLU A 158 -1.68 15.01 0.27
N VAL A 159 -1.47 13.73 0.60
CA VAL A 159 -0.56 13.31 1.68
C VAL A 159 0.42 12.28 1.16
N SER A 160 1.69 12.40 1.55
CA SER A 160 2.74 11.47 1.17
C SER A 160 3.65 11.12 2.34
N CYS A 161 3.84 9.81 2.55
CA CYS A 161 4.95 9.23 3.32
C CYS A 161 6.01 8.59 2.42
N GLY A 162 5.97 8.89 1.10
CA GLY A 162 6.79 8.29 0.04
C GLY A 162 6.01 8.08 -1.24
N ASN A 163 4.75 7.64 -1.13
CA ASN A 163 3.75 7.67 -2.20
C ASN A 163 2.68 8.70 -1.83
N ALA A 164 2.30 9.54 -2.79
CA ALA A 164 1.26 10.53 -2.57
C ALA A 164 -0.13 9.95 -2.86
N PHE A 165 -1.09 10.26 -1.99
CA PHE A 165 -2.50 9.92 -2.13
C PHE A 165 -3.38 11.13 -1.88
N LEU A 166 -4.50 11.21 -2.60
CA LEU A 166 -5.59 12.10 -2.24
C LEU A 166 -6.36 11.47 -1.06
N LEU A 167 -6.41 12.16 0.07
CA LEU A 167 -7.22 11.77 1.23
C LEU A 167 -8.55 12.51 1.19
N ILE A 168 -9.64 11.76 1.07
CA ILE A 168 -11.00 12.30 0.92
C ILE A 168 -11.84 11.84 2.11
N PRO A 169 -12.13 12.72 3.08
CA PRO A 169 -13.02 12.39 4.18
C PRO A 169 -14.47 12.27 3.70
N VAL A 170 -15.20 11.28 4.19
CA VAL A 170 -16.60 11.02 3.84
C VAL A 170 -17.40 10.79 5.13
N LYS A 171 -18.66 11.22 5.16
CA LYS A 171 -19.46 11.24 6.39
C LYS A 171 -19.84 9.87 6.90
N THR A 172 -20.14 8.91 6.01
CA THR A 172 -20.70 7.61 6.39
C THR A 172 -20.00 6.45 5.69
N ARG A 173 -20.06 5.27 6.28
CA ARG A 173 -19.62 4.01 5.68
C ARG A 173 -20.35 3.73 4.37
N ALA A 174 -21.67 3.94 4.33
CA ALA A 174 -22.46 3.75 3.12
C ALA A 174 -21.97 4.62 1.94
N ALA A 175 -21.51 5.85 2.21
CA ALA A 175 -20.92 6.70 1.17
C ALA A 175 -19.56 6.19 0.69
N VAL A 176 -18.74 5.59 1.58
CA VAL A 176 -17.50 4.91 1.19
C VAL A 176 -17.80 3.72 0.27
N ASP A 177 -18.81 2.90 0.64
CA ASP A 177 -19.18 1.70 -0.12
C ASP A 177 -19.81 2.05 -1.50
N ALA A 178 -20.50 3.17 -1.59
CA ALA A 178 -21.15 3.64 -2.83
C ALA A 178 -20.16 4.31 -3.81
N ALA A 179 -18.93 4.57 -3.41
CA ALA A 179 -17.94 5.23 -4.28
C ALA A 179 -17.63 4.40 -5.52
N GLU A 180 -17.56 5.05 -6.69
CA GLU A 180 -17.25 4.43 -7.98
C GLU A 180 -16.17 5.22 -8.71
N ALA A 181 -15.11 4.53 -9.16
CA ALA A 181 -14.00 5.18 -9.84
C ALA A 181 -14.33 5.52 -11.30
N ASP A 182 -14.30 6.80 -11.63
CA ASP A 182 -14.12 7.25 -13.02
C ASP A 182 -12.63 7.32 -13.33
N LEU A 183 -12.09 6.22 -13.89
CA LEU A 183 -10.67 6.09 -14.19
C LEU A 183 -10.16 7.14 -15.19
N ALA A 184 -11.00 7.57 -16.12
CA ALA A 184 -10.63 8.58 -17.11
C ALA A 184 -10.54 9.96 -16.45
N ALA A 185 -11.42 10.27 -15.51
CA ALA A 185 -11.38 11.48 -14.71
C ALA A 185 -10.19 11.44 -13.72
N MET A 186 -9.99 10.34 -13.01
CA MET A 186 -8.85 10.18 -12.07
C MET A 186 -7.49 10.40 -12.74
N LYS A 187 -7.28 9.87 -13.95
CA LYS A 187 -6.04 10.06 -14.72
C LYS A 187 -5.77 11.51 -15.14
N LYS A 188 -6.78 12.38 -15.11
CA LYS A 188 -6.65 13.81 -15.42
C LYS A 188 -6.34 14.66 -14.21
N LEU A 189 -6.50 14.12 -13.00
CA LEU A 189 -6.18 14.86 -11.79
C LEU A 189 -4.68 15.19 -11.73
N LYS A 190 -4.39 16.42 -11.32
CA LYS A 190 -3.03 16.89 -11.11
C LYS A 190 -2.62 16.65 -9.66
N SER A 191 -1.35 16.37 -9.44
CA SER A 191 -0.79 16.24 -8.12
C SER A 191 0.03 17.45 -7.72
N ALA A 192 0.00 17.79 -6.44
CA ALA A 192 0.88 18.76 -5.81
C ALA A 192 2.29 18.19 -5.52
N PHE A 193 2.47 16.86 -5.66
CA PHE A 193 3.76 16.21 -5.48
C PHE A 193 4.45 15.94 -6.82
N PRO A 194 5.79 16.11 -6.91
CA PRO A 194 6.57 15.66 -8.06
C PRO A 194 6.41 14.15 -8.25
N GLY A 195 6.10 13.70 -9.45
CA GLY A 195 5.88 12.28 -9.74
C GLY A 195 4.41 11.84 -9.67
N GLY A 196 3.50 12.73 -9.27
CA GLY A 196 2.07 12.45 -9.23
C GLY A 196 1.60 11.81 -7.93
N HIS A 197 0.31 11.48 -7.87
CA HIS A 197 -0.28 10.68 -6.81
C HIS A 197 -0.62 9.28 -7.32
N VAL A 198 -0.56 8.29 -6.43
CA VAL A 198 -0.86 6.88 -6.77
C VAL A 198 -2.37 6.69 -6.96
N GLY A 199 -3.18 7.37 -6.14
CA GLY A 199 -4.63 7.24 -6.18
C GLY A 199 -5.34 8.11 -5.15
N ALA A 200 -6.60 7.76 -4.89
CA ALA A 200 -7.45 8.39 -3.89
C ALA A 200 -7.84 7.37 -2.82
N LEU A 201 -7.64 7.73 -1.56
CA LEU A 201 -8.11 7.01 -0.38
C LEU A 201 -9.22 7.83 0.25
N PHE A 202 -10.41 7.27 0.32
CA PHE A 202 -11.54 7.89 1.00
C PHE A 202 -11.87 7.12 2.26
N PHE A 203 -12.22 7.84 3.31
CA PHE A 203 -12.34 7.28 4.65
C PHE A 203 -13.43 7.95 5.46
N THR A 204 -13.91 7.21 6.47
CA THR A 204 -14.88 7.70 7.45
C THR A 204 -14.52 7.23 8.85
N MET A 205 -14.95 8.03 9.85
CA MET A 205 -14.92 7.63 11.25
C MET A 205 -16.19 6.86 11.67
N ASP A 206 -17.19 6.79 10.77
CA ASP A 206 -18.40 5.97 10.94
C ASP A 206 -18.08 4.52 10.56
N THR A 207 -17.48 3.78 11.50
CA THR A 207 -16.96 2.43 11.25
C THR A 207 -17.98 1.33 11.56
N GLY A 208 -18.99 1.63 12.38
CA GLY A 208 -19.92 0.62 12.89
C GLY A 208 -19.34 -0.33 13.95
N ASP A 209 -18.04 -0.22 14.26
CA ASP A 209 -17.34 -0.99 15.30
C ASP A 209 -16.52 -0.04 16.17
N PRO A 210 -16.76 0.01 17.51
CA PRO A 210 -16.05 0.90 18.42
C PRO A 210 -14.55 0.60 18.56
N ASN A 211 -14.10 -0.57 18.13
CA ASN A 211 -12.68 -0.96 18.14
C ASN A 211 -11.96 -0.60 16.84
N VAL A 212 -12.67 -0.08 15.85
CA VAL A 212 -12.13 0.35 14.56
C VAL A 212 -12.15 1.86 14.49
N THR A 213 -11.00 2.48 14.25
CA THR A 213 -10.87 3.94 14.20
C THR A 213 -11.34 4.53 12.86
N VAL A 214 -11.06 3.85 11.76
CA VAL A 214 -11.30 4.36 10.40
C VAL A 214 -11.75 3.22 9.51
N TYR A 215 -12.80 3.47 8.72
CA TYR A 215 -13.20 2.63 7.60
C TYR A 215 -12.80 3.32 6.29
N SER A 216 -12.10 2.63 5.38
CA SER A 216 -11.58 3.26 4.17
C SER A 216 -11.59 2.33 2.95
N ARG A 217 -11.65 2.96 1.76
CA ARG A 217 -11.40 2.31 0.46
C ARG A 217 -10.41 3.13 -0.35
N MET A 218 -9.73 2.49 -1.28
CA MET A 218 -8.74 3.15 -2.13
C MET A 218 -8.94 2.78 -3.60
N PHE A 219 -8.84 3.78 -4.47
CA PHE A 219 -8.70 3.59 -5.90
C PHE A 219 -7.31 4.03 -6.35
N ALA A 220 -6.55 3.14 -6.98
CA ALA A 220 -5.18 3.39 -7.43
C ALA A 220 -5.00 3.03 -8.92
N PRO A 221 -5.59 3.81 -9.85
CA PRO A 221 -5.60 3.47 -11.27
C PRO A 221 -4.23 3.51 -11.93
N SER A 222 -3.27 4.25 -11.38
CA SER A 222 -1.91 4.33 -11.89
C SER A 222 -1.03 3.14 -11.45
N ALA A 223 -1.40 2.46 -10.37
CA ALA A 223 -0.69 1.29 -9.88
C ALA A 223 -1.18 -0.02 -10.53
N GLY A 224 -2.39 -0.04 -11.10
CA GLY A 224 -2.98 -1.20 -11.76
C GLY A 224 -2.57 -1.35 -13.22
N ARG A 225 -3.14 -2.38 -13.88
CA ARG A 225 -3.06 -2.53 -15.34
C ARG A 225 -4.01 -1.52 -16.00
N PRO A 226 -3.68 -1.02 -17.20
CA PRO A 226 -4.57 -0.08 -17.94
C PRO A 226 -5.98 -0.64 -18.20
N ASP A 227 -6.08 -1.97 -18.36
CA ASP A 227 -7.30 -2.72 -18.64
C ASP A 227 -7.98 -3.26 -17.37
N ARG A 228 -7.29 -3.23 -16.25
CA ARG A 228 -7.77 -3.71 -14.96
C ARG A 228 -7.15 -2.83 -13.86
N PRO A 229 -7.76 -1.69 -13.57
CA PRO A 229 -7.32 -0.88 -12.43
C PRO A 229 -7.34 -1.75 -11.18
N LEU A 230 -6.43 -1.52 -10.26
CA LEU A 230 -6.59 -2.03 -8.90
C LEU A 230 -7.90 -1.43 -8.38
N GLY A 231 -9.00 -2.12 -8.69
CA GLY A 231 -10.25 -1.93 -8.01
C GLY A 231 -10.05 -2.53 -6.65
N ASP A 232 -10.55 -1.84 -5.66
CA ASP A 232 -10.50 -2.29 -4.30
C ASP A 232 -9.23 -3.14 -4.03
N ALA A 233 -8.09 -2.50 -3.79
CA ALA A 233 -7.22 -3.09 -2.83
C ALA A 233 -8.06 -3.09 -1.54
N GLY A 234 -9.13 -3.91 -1.59
CA GLY A 234 -10.04 -4.10 -0.50
C GLY A 234 -9.15 -4.42 0.67
N LEU A 235 -8.95 -3.43 1.51
CA LEU A 235 -8.77 -3.75 2.89
C LEU A 235 -10.12 -4.37 3.24
N PRO A 236 -10.26 -5.71 3.22
CA PRO A 236 -11.44 -6.30 3.77
C PRO A 236 -11.50 -5.75 5.18
N ASP A 237 -12.67 -5.44 5.62
CA ASP A 237 -13.14 -5.11 6.95
C ASP A 237 -12.12 -5.46 8.06
N ARG A 238 -10.98 -4.74 8.14
CA ARG A 238 -9.89 -5.13 9.00
C ARG A 238 -9.40 -3.97 9.79
N LYS A 239 -9.44 -4.22 11.06
CA LYS A 239 -8.74 -3.52 12.10
C LYS A 239 -7.38 -3.07 11.61
N SER A 240 -7.33 -1.96 10.87
CA SER A 240 -6.12 -1.18 10.75
C SER A 240 -5.90 -0.59 12.12
N VAL A 241 -5.25 -1.37 12.99
CA VAL A 241 -4.69 -0.84 14.21
C VAL A 241 -3.55 0.05 13.74
N VAL A 242 -3.81 1.34 13.66
CA VAL A 242 -2.83 2.40 13.65
C VAL A 242 -2.78 2.94 15.05
#